data_454ace91f9222b92582322d44f413db3
#
_entry.id   454ace91f9222b92582322d44f413db3
#
_cell.length_a   1.000
_cell.length_b   1.000
_cell.length_c   1.000
_cell.angle_alpha   90.00
_cell.angle_beta   90.00
_cell.angle_gamma   90.00
#
_symmetry.space_group_name_H-M   'P 1'
#
loop_
_entity.id
_entity.type
_entity.pdbx_description
1 polymer ?
#
loop_
_entity_poly.entity_id
_entity_poly.type
_entity_poly.pdbx_seq_one_letter_code
_entity_poly.pdbx_strand_id
1 'polypeptide(L)'
;MIRKYLHDGIPTFFFNYDTGTPFTRCTFCDGKLDAYNKYMVEKHIRQNTVLHSREIVYEYALCWGCASNMGSEISDDSKQAIQQLFAAHGETLMRKVDYLHTTKQYTLDSWMERCSLTGKEIRLCSEFSASALVEDGNLVFEQTHLVVSDEFMEKMQGVLSKETKEGFDGLRDKIMDGSPSV
;
A
#
# COMPACT_ATOMS: atom_id res chain seq x y z
N MET A 1 23.42 2.53 -10.94
CA MET A 1 22.45 1.50 -11.32
C MET A 1 21.34 1.52 -10.28
N ILE A 2 20.12 1.83 -10.66
CA ILE A 2 18.97 1.84 -9.73
C ILE A 2 18.67 0.39 -9.36
N ARG A 3 18.59 0.10 -8.07
CA ARG A 3 18.26 -1.24 -7.58
C ARG A 3 16.78 -1.53 -7.88
N LYS A 4 16.48 -2.62 -8.59
CA LYS A 4 15.10 -3.00 -8.93
C LYS A 4 14.31 -3.44 -7.68
N TYR A 5 14.95 -4.19 -6.78
CA TYR A 5 14.30 -4.72 -5.60
C TYR A 5 14.73 -3.99 -4.33
N LEU A 6 13.76 -3.65 -3.49
CA LEU A 6 14.00 -3.11 -2.15
C LEU A 6 14.50 -4.23 -1.23
N HIS A 7 13.92 -5.42 -1.36
CA HIS A 7 14.22 -6.56 -0.49
C HIS A 7 14.19 -7.85 -1.31
N ASP A 8 15.18 -8.71 -1.09
CA ASP A 8 15.21 -10.06 -1.66
C ASP A 8 14.23 -10.92 -0.86
N GLY A 9 13.21 -11.43 -1.52
CA GLY A 9 12.07 -12.07 -0.89
C GLY A 9 10.99 -11.08 -0.42
N ILE A 10 9.94 -11.60 0.18
CA ILE A 10 8.83 -10.82 0.73
C ILE A 10 9.06 -10.68 2.24
N PRO A 11 9.21 -9.45 2.77
CA PRO A 11 9.33 -9.24 4.22
C PRO A 11 8.10 -9.74 4.97
N THR A 12 8.30 -10.27 6.18
CA THR A 12 7.22 -10.78 7.04
C THR A 12 6.14 -9.76 7.35
N PHE A 13 6.47 -8.47 7.31
CA PHE A 13 5.49 -7.39 7.43
C PHE A 13 4.37 -7.50 6.38
N PHE A 14 4.67 -7.97 5.16
CA PHE A 14 3.71 -8.15 4.07
C PHE A 14 3.14 -9.57 3.97
N PHE A 15 3.39 -10.43 4.95
CA PHE A 15 2.74 -11.73 5.02
C PHE A 15 1.28 -11.57 5.43
N ASN A 16 0.44 -12.48 4.99
CA ASN A 16 -0.94 -12.58 5.48
C ASN A 16 -0.90 -12.81 6.99
N TYR A 17 -1.66 -12.04 7.74
CA TYR A 17 -1.64 -12.05 9.21
C TYR A 17 -2.12 -13.37 9.79
N ASP A 18 -3.19 -13.93 9.23
CA ASP A 18 -3.81 -15.15 9.75
C ASP A 18 -2.94 -16.39 9.53
N THR A 19 -2.26 -16.46 8.38
CA THR A 19 -1.43 -17.62 8.03
C THR A 19 0.04 -17.47 8.41
N GLY A 20 0.52 -16.25 8.62
CA GLY A 20 1.94 -15.96 8.85
C GLY A 20 2.84 -16.28 7.65
N THR A 21 2.29 -16.37 6.44
CA THR A 21 2.99 -16.68 5.19
C THR A 21 2.65 -15.66 4.11
N PRO A 22 3.41 -15.58 3.01
CA PRO A 22 3.02 -14.76 1.87
C PRO A 22 1.60 -15.07 1.38
N PHE A 23 0.90 -14.07 0.87
CA PHE A 23 -0.39 -14.28 0.23
C PHE A 23 -0.26 -15.24 -0.96
N THR A 24 -1.14 -16.23 -1.03
CA THR A 24 -1.13 -17.24 -2.10
C THR A 24 -2.26 -17.06 -3.10
N ARG A 25 -3.27 -16.24 -2.76
CA ARG A 25 -4.45 -15.99 -3.59
C ARG A 25 -4.80 -14.51 -3.63
N CYS A 26 -5.30 -14.09 -4.78
CA CYS A 26 -5.86 -12.76 -4.97
C CYS A 26 -7.16 -12.63 -4.18
N THR A 27 -7.26 -11.65 -3.31
CA THR A 27 -8.46 -11.37 -2.50
C THR A 27 -9.71 -11.14 -3.37
N PHE A 28 -9.54 -10.70 -4.62
CA PHE A 28 -10.63 -10.32 -5.51
C PHE A 28 -11.15 -11.45 -6.39
N CYS A 29 -10.25 -12.16 -7.08
CA CYS A 29 -10.62 -13.17 -8.07
C CYS A 29 -10.24 -14.59 -7.66
N ASP A 30 -9.70 -14.77 -6.45
CA ASP A 30 -9.18 -16.05 -5.93
C ASP A 30 -8.11 -16.72 -6.80
N GLY A 31 -7.57 -15.99 -7.79
CA GLY A 31 -6.48 -16.45 -8.65
C GLY A 31 -5.18 -16.64 -7.84
N LYS A 32 -4.37 -17.63 -8.23
CA LYS A 32 -3.09 -17.91 -7.56
C LYS A 32 -2.13 -16.73 -7.70
N LEU A 33 -1.49 -16.36 -6.58
CA LEU A 33 -0.38 -15.42 -6.51
C LEU A 33 0.89 -16.25 -6.28
N ASP A 34 1.49 -16.74 -7.33
CA ASP A 34 2.74 -17.47 -7.23
C ASP A 34 3.95 -16.53 -7.33
N ALA A 35 5.14 -17.06 -7.05
CA ALA A 35 6.37 -16.28 -7.02
C ALA A 35 6.76 -15.62 -8.36
N TYR A 36 6.14 -16.06 -9.47
CA TYR A 36 6.43 -15.55 -10.81
C TYR A 36 5.43 -14.48 -11.26
N ASN A 37 4.33 -14.32 -10.52
CA ASN A 37 3.32 -13.33 -10.81
C ASN A 37 3.63 -11.98 -10.15
N LYS A 38 3.28 -10.94 -10.84
CA LYS A 38 3.29 -9.59 -10.29
C LYS A 38 1.98 -9.35 -9.55
N TYR A 39 2.07 -8.92 -8.30
CA TYR A 39 0.90 -8.61 -7.48
C TYR A 39 1.20 -7.51 -6.47
N MET A 40 0.16 -6.89 -5.97
CA MET A 40 0.23 -5.85 -4.95
C MET A 40 -0.28 -6.40 -3.62
N VAL A 41 0.36 -6.00 -2.53
CA VAL A 41 -0.12 -6.22 -1.16
C VAL A 41 -0.35 -4.88 -0.52
N GLU A 42 -1.44 -4.73 0.21
CA GLU A 42 -1.71 -3.57 1.03
C GLU A 42 -2.13 -3.99 2.44
N LYS A 43 -1.66 -3.21 3.42
CA LYS A 43 -2.05 -3.33 4.82
C LYS A 43 -2.44 -1.97 5.36
N HIS A 44 -3.59 -1.91 5.99
CA HIS A 44 -4.03 -0.76 6.76
C HIS A 44 -3.90 -1.06 8.24
N ILE A 45 -3.16 -0.21 8.95
CA ILE A 45 -2.72 -0.47 10.31
C ILE A 45 -3.17 0.69 11.19
N ARG A 46 -3.87 0.34 12.27
CA ARG A 46 -4.14 1.23 13.41
C ARG A 46 -3.07 1.02 14.45
N GLN A 47 -2.56 2.10 15.01
CA GLN A 47 -1.57 2.01 16.08
C GLN A 47 -1.94 2.88 17.28
N ASN A 48 -1.73 2.31 18.45
CA ASN A 48 -1.80 3.08 19.70
C ASN A 48 -0.40 3.56 20.06
N THR A 49 -0.18 4.85 19.90
CA THR A 49 1.14 5.46 20.11
C THR A 49 1.57 5.45 21.59
N VAL A 50 0.61 5.37 22.52
CA VAL A 50 0.88 5.31 23.96
C VAL A 50 1.22 3.90 24.42
N LEU A 51 0.47 2.90 23.94
CA LEU A 51 0.66 1.49 24.29
C LEU A 51 1.65 0.77 23.39
N HIS A 52 2.16 1.45 22.36
CA HIS A 52 3.05 0.88 21.33
C HIS A 52 2.49 -0.41 20.69
N SER A 53 1.16 -0.52 20.58
CA SER A 53 0.48 -1.64 19.96
C SER A 53 0.02 -1.31 18.55
N ARG A 54 -0.05 -2.33 17.70
CA ARG A 54 -0.53 -2.23 16.32
C ARG A 54 -1.60 -3.28 16.07
N GLU A 55 -2.62 -2.90 15.31
CA GLU A 55 -3.72 -3.73 14.88
C GLU A 55 -3.85 -3.62 13.36
N ILE A 56 -4.01 -4.73 12.68
CA ILE A 56 -4.35 -4.74 11.25
C ILE A 56 -5.85 -4.52 11.14
N VAL A 57 -6.23 -3.41 10.54
CA VAL A 57 -7.64 -3.07 10.29
C VAL A 57 -8.16 -3.89 9.11
N TYR A 58 -7.37 -3.94 8.04
CA TYR A 58 -7.56 -4.83 6.90
C TYR A 58 -6.24 -5.05 6.17
N GLU A 59 -6.20 -6.13 5.42
CA GLU A 59 -5.12 -6.45 4.51
C GLU A 59 -5.66 -7.19 3.29
N TYR A 60 -5.00 -7.02 2.17
CA TYR A 60 -5.34 -7.76 0.96
C TYR A 60 -4.15 -7.89 0.00
N ALA A 61 -4.26 -8.85 -0.91
CA ALA A 61 -3.35 -8.96 -2.04
C ALA A 61 -4.14 -9.07 -3.34
N LEU A 62 -3.71 -8.33 -4.34
CA LEU A 62 -4.36 -8.27 -5.65
C LEU A 62 -3.40 -8.68 -6.75
N CYS A 63 -3.80 -9.63 -7.59
CA CYS A 63 -3.08 -9.88 -8.83
C CYS A 63 -3.06 -8.61 -9.69
N TRP A 64 -2.08 -8.51 -10.58
CA TRP A 64 -1.90 -7.31 -11.40
C TRP A 64 -3.14 -6.95 -12.24
N GLY A 65 -3.86 -7.96 -12.73
CA GLY A 65 -5.12 -7.74 -13.46
C GLY A 65 -6.20 -7.09 -12.61
N CYS A 66 -6.42 -7.58 -11.39
CA CYS A 66 -7.39 -6.98 -10.48
C CYS A 66 -6.98 -5.57 -10.03
N ALA A 67 -5.72 -5.36 -9.70
CA ALA A 67 -5.20 -4.05 -9.34
C ALA A 67 -5.37 -3.01 -10.47
N SER A 68 -5.11 -3.42 -11.73
CA SER A 68 -5.31 -2.55 -12.90
C SER A 68 -6.79 -2.23 -13.14
N ASN A 69 -7.67 -3.21 -12.93
CA ASN A 69 -9.11 -3.01 -13.13
C ASN A 69 -9.73 -2.08 -12.08
N MET A 70 -9.24 -2.11 -10.83
CA MET A 70 -9.69 -1.15 -9.81
C MET A 70 -9.50 0.29 -10.23
N GLY A 71 -8.41 0.60 -10.94
CA GLY A 71 -8.17 1.94 -11.47
C GLY A 71 -9.20 2.38 -12.50
N SER A 72 -9.88 1.45 -13.19
CA SER A 72 -10.91 1.78 -14.19
C SER A 72 -12.25 2.19 -13.56
N GLU A 73 -12.52 1.80 -12.32
CA GLU A 73 -13.75 2.15 -11.57
C GLU A 73 -13.69 3.55 -10.95
N ILE A 74 -12.52 4.18 -10.95
CA ILE A 74 -12.35 5.54 -10.46
C ILE A 74 -12.89 6.52 -11.52
N SER A 75 -13.79 7.43 -11.13
CA SER A 75 -14.31 8.48 -12.04
C SER A 75 -13.17 9.36 -12.55
N ASP A 76 -13.34 9.96 -13.71
CA ASP A 76 -12.31 10.82 -14.32
C ASP A 76 -12.02 12.06 -13.46
N ASP A 77 -13.05 12.64 -12.83
CA ASP A 77 -12.87 13.74 -11.87
C ASP A 77 -11.98 13.32 -10.68
N SER A 78 -12.23 12.12 -10.12
CA SER A 78 -11.41 11.58 -9.05
C SER A 78 -10.00 11.26 -9.51
N LYS A 79 -9.81 10.72 -10.71
CA LYS A 79 -8.47 10.47 -11.28
C LYS A 79 -7.69 11.78 -11.39
N GLN A 80 -8.30 12.83 -11.91
CA GLN A 80 -7.66 14.14 -12.04
C GLN A 80 -7.31 14.73 -10.68
N ALA A 81 -8.24 14.67 -9.71
CA ALA A 81 -8.02 15.19 -8.37
C ALA A 81 -6.92 14.40 -7.61
N ILE A 82 -6.91 13.08 -7.73
CA ILE A 82 -5.85 12.22 -7.19
C ILE A 82 -4.50 12.59 -7.82
N GLN A 83 -4.45 12.74 -9.14
CA GLN A 83 -3.22 13.09 -9.85
C GLN A 83 -2.67 14.45 -9.39
N GLN A 84 -3.52 15.44 -9.21
CA GLN A 84 -3.14 16.75 -8.68
C GLN A 84 -2.62 16.64 -7.23
N LEU A 85 -3.30 15.85 -6.38
CA LEU A 85 -2.87 15.62 -5.01
C LEU A 85 -1.49 14.96 -4.95
N PHE A 86 -1.25 13.93 -5.77
CA PHE A 86 0.07 13.29 -5.85
C PHE A 86 1.14 14.23 -6.41
N ALA A 87 0.81 15.03 -7.42
CA ALA A 87 1.75 16.02 -7.99
C ALA A 87 2.17 17.06 -6.94
N ALA A 88 1.24 17.52 -6.10
CA ALA A 88 1.53 18.46 -5.02
C ALA A 88 2.47 17.89 -3.94
N HIS A 89 2.54 16.58 -3.80
CA HIS A 89 3.39 15.88 -2.82
C HIS A 89 4.57 15.13 -3.44
N GLY A 90 4.71 15.16 -4.77
CA GLY A 90 5.72 14.40 -5.50
C GLY A 90 7.17 14.74 -5.11
N GLU A 91 7.44 15.99 -4.74
CA GLU A 91 8.76 16.41 -4.29
C GLU A 91 9.19 15.69 -3.00
N THR A 92 8.26 15.48 -2.07
CA THR A 92 8.54 14.74 -0.82
C THR A 92 8.91 13.29 -1.11
N LEU A 93 8.19 12.63 -2.01
CA LEU A 93 8.50 11.27 -2.44
C LEU A 93 9.88 11.20 -3.11
N MET A 94 10.18 12.12 -4.03
CA MET A 94 11.46 12.16 -4.72
C MET A 94 12.62 12.37 -3.74
N ARG A 95 12.51 13.30 -2.80
CA ARG A 95 13.51 13.51 -1.74
C ARG A 95 13.76 12.25 -0.91
N LYS A 96 12.69 11.51 -0.56
CA LYS A 96 12.80 10.25 0.16
C LYS A 96 13.57 9.20 -0.64
N VAL A 97 13.23 9.04 -1.91
CA VAL A 97 13.91 8.12 -2.83
C VAL A 97 15.39 8.49 -2.96
N ASP A 98 15.69 9.77 -3.21
CA ASP A 98 17.07 10.27 -3.34
C ASP A 98 17.87 10.06 -2.04
N TYR A 99 17.26 10.30 -0.89
CA TYR A 99 17.89 10.05 0.41
C TYR A 99 18.28 8.58 0.57
N LEU A 100 17.37 7.64 0.29
CA LEU A 100 17.62 6.21 0.40
C LEU A 100 18.70 5.74 -0.59
N HIS A 101 18.70 6.29 -1.80
CA HIS A 101 19.75 6.02 -2.79
C HIS A 101 21.12 6.55 -2.36
N THR A 102 21.18 7.78 -1.85
CA THR A 102 22.42 8.41 -1.42
C THR A 102 23.02 7.73 -0.20
N THR A 103 22.18 7.36 0.77
CA THR A 103 22.61 6.71 2.01
C THR A 103 22.75 5.19 1.88
N LYS A 104 22.30 4.62 0.76
CA LYS A 104 22.23 3.17 0.51
C LYS A 104 21.41 2.40 1.55
N GLN A 105 20.46 3.07 2.18
CA GLN A 105 19.57 2.49 3.20
C GLN A 105 18.36 1.82 2.55
N TYR A 106 18.60 0.78 1.76
CA TYR A 106 17.56 0.00 1.08
C TYR A 106 16.95 -1.05 2.03
N THR A 107 16.36 -0.60 3.12
CA THR A 107 15.68 -1.49 4.07
C THR A 107 14.20 -1.11 4.17
N LEU A 108 13.38 -2.10 4.48
CA LEU A 108 11.95 -1.85 4.70
C LEU A 108 11.73 -0.85 5.85
N ASP A 109 12.48 -0.97 6.94
CA ASP A 109 12.36 -0.07 8.09
C ASP A 109 12.63 1.38 7.70
N SER A 110 13.71 1.65 6.95
CA SER A 110 14.01 3.00 6.45
C SER A 110 12.92 3.52 5.51
N TRP A 111 12.32 2.63 4.70
CA TRP A 111 11.21 3.00 3.84
C TRP A 111 9.94 3.31 4.64
N MET A 112 9.67 2.55 5.71
CA MET A 112 8.47 2.66 6.55
C MET A 112 8.54 3.78 7.61
N GLU A 113 9.69 4.42 7.79
CA GLU A 113 9.89 5.43 8.85
C GLU A 113 8.99 6.66 8.69
N ARG A 114 8.80 7.11 7.44
CA ARG A 114 8.07 8.35 7.13
C ARG A 114 7.06 8.13 6.01
N CYS A 115 5.94 8.82 6.10
CA CYS A 115 4.97 8.93 5.02
C CYS A 115 5.67 9.38 3.73
N SER A 116 5.46 8.65 2.65
CA SER A 116 6.11 8.92 1.37
C SER A 116 5.68 10.24 0.73
N LEU A 117 4.54 10.77 1.13
CA LEU A 117 3.92 11.94 0.50
C LEU A 117 3.90 13.18 1.40
N THR A 118 3.74 13.02 2.71
CA THR A 118 3.73 14.15 3.65
C THR A 118 5.05 14.31 4.42
N GLY A 119 5.89 13.27 4.47
CA GLY A 119 7.10 13.24 5.29
C GLY A 119 6.84 13.04 6.78
N LYS A 120 5.56 12.96 7.21
CA LYS A 120 5.21 12.72 8.62
C LYS A 120 5.80 11.40 9.11
N GLU A 121 6.34 11.39 10.32
CA GLU A 121 6.84 10.15 10.92
C GLU A 121 5.69 9.18 11.20
N ILE A 122 5.80 7.96 10.69
CA ILE A 122 4.73 6.96 10.83
C ILE A 122 4.47 6.60 12.29
N ARG A 123 5.49 6.61 13.15
CA ARG A 123 5.32 6.38 14.59
C ARG A 123 4.42 7.39 15.31
N LEU A 124 4.15 8.55 14.68
CA LEU A 124 3.28 9.62 15.22
C LEU A 124 1.86 9.56 14.62
N CYS A 125 1.60 8.65 13.71
CA CYS A 125 0.28 8.49 13.11
C CYS A 125 -0.60 7.58 13.99
N SER A 126 -1.90 7.84 14.02
CA SER A 126 -2.87 6.92 14.62
C SER A 126 -3.17 5.74 13.70
N GLU A 127 -3.14 6.00 12.40
CA GLU A 127 -3.32 4.99 11.35
C GLU A 127 -2.37 5.26 10.20
N PHE A 128 -2.02 4.22 9.47
CA PHE A 128 -1.26 4.33 8.22
C PHE A 128 -1.55 3.16 7.30
N SER A 129 -1.39 3.37 6.02
CA SER A 129 -1.42 2.30 5.02
C SER A 129 -0.03 2.05 4.45
N ALA A 130 0.28 0.80 4.18
CA ALA A 130 1.52 0.40 3.52
C ALA A 130 1.18 -0.53 2.36
N SER A 131 1.59 -0.15 1.16
CA SER A 131 1.44 -0.94 -0.05
C SER A 131 2.77 -1.33 -0.64
N ALA A 132 2.84 -2.52 -1.19
CA ALA A 132 4.03 -3.09 -1.80
C ALA A 132 3.70 -3.81 -3.10
N LEU A 133 4.59 -3.67 -4.05
CA LEU A 133 4.58 -4.45 -5.28
C LEU A 133 5.55 -5.63 -5.14
N VAL A 134 5.04 -6.83 -5.33
CA VAL A 134 5.82 -8.06 -5.39
C VAL A 134 5.96 -8.50 -6.84
N GLU A 135 7.16 -8.80 -7.27
CA GLU A 135 7.46 -9.34 -8.59
C GLU A 135 8.58 -10.39 -8.44
N ASP A 136 8.40 -11.54 -9.05
CA ASP A 136 9.34 -12.66 -8.96
C ASP A 136 9.69 -13.06 -7.51
N GLY A 137 8.71 -12.97 -6.60
CA GLY A 137 8.89 -13.28 -5.19
C GLY A 137 9.70 -12.27 -4.39
N ASN A 138 10.02 -11.11 -4.96
CA ASN A 138 10.80 -10.06 -4.33
C ASN A 138 10.00 -8.76 -4.21
N LEU A 139 10.34 -7.96 -3.21
CA LEU A 139 9.76 -6.64 -3.04
C LEU A 139 10.41 -5.66 -4.01
N VAL A 140 9.63 -5.10 -4.94
CA VAL A 140 10.13 -4.16 -5.95
C VAL A 140 10.40 -2.80 -5.31
N PHE A 141 11.54 -2.20 -5.60
CA PHE A 141 11.88 -0.83 -5.22
C PHE A 141 11.52 0.13 -6.35
N GLU A 142 10.28 0.49 -6.44
CA GLU A 142 9.81 1.55 -7.35
C GLU A 142 8.67 2.33 -6.71
N GLN A 143 8.19 3.34 -7.39
CA GLN A 143 7.22 4.36 -6.94
C GLN A 143 5.90 3.83 -6.34
N THR A 144 5.71 2.54 -6.32
CA THR A 144 4.50 1.87 -5.82
C THR A 144 4.55 1.48 -4.35
N HIS A 145 5.72 1.61 -3.68
CA HIS A 145 5.83 1.36 -2.25
C HIS A 145 5.43 2.59 -1.47
N LEU A 146 4.15 2.78 -1.33
CA LEU A 146 3.64 3.93 -0.60
C LEU A 146 3.36 3.54 0.83
N VAL A 147 4.04 4.22 1.74
CA VAL A 147 3.61 4.32 3.12
C VAL A 147 2.92 5.67 3.27
N VAL A 148 1.65 5.65 3.60
CA VAL A 148 0.80 6.84 3.68
C VAL A 148 0.24 6.99 5.08
N SER A 149 0.37 8.21 5.61
CA SER A 149 -0.15 8.61 6.92
C SER A 149 -1.66 8.82 6.88
N ASP A 150 -2.28 8.76 8.07
CA ASP A 150 -3.65 9.17 8.33
C ASP A 150 -4.00 10.50 7.66
N GLU A 151 -3.18 11.52 7.83
CA GLU A 151 -3.36 12.84 7.22
C GLU A 151 -3.49 12.79 5.69
N PHE A 152 -2.64 12.00 5.02
CA PHE A 152 -2.73 11.89 3.56
C PHE A 152 -3.95 11.07 3.12
N MET A 153 -4.30 10.02 3.86
CA MET A 153 -5.51 9.24 3.59
C MET A 153 -6.77 10.10 3.69
N GLU A 154 -6.87 10.99 4.70
CA GLU A 154 -7.96 11.94 4.82
C GLU A 154 -8.03 12.90 3.61
N LYS A 155 -6.88 13.46 3.19
CA LYS A 155 -6.81 14.29 1.98
C LYS A 155 -7.26 13.53 0.74
N MET A 156 -6.83 12.28 0.60
CA MET A 156 -7.24 11.41 -0.50
C MET A 156 -8.76 11.19 -0.51
N GLN A 157 -9.34 10.84 0.64
CA GLN A 157 -10.79 10.70 0.79
C GLN A 157 -11.54 12.01 0.46
N GLY A 158 -10.96 13.14 0.81
CA GLY A 158 -11.56 14.46 0.54
C GLY A 158 -11.69 14.80 -0.94
N VAL A 159 -10.81 14.27 -1.80
CA VAL A 159 -10.79 14.58 -3.25
C VAL A 159 -11.58 13.57 -4.10
N LEU A 160 -12.02 12.45 -3.53
CA LEU A 160 -12.81 11.45 -4.25
C LEU A 160 -14.24 11.92 -4.46
N SER A 161 -14.77 11.71 -5.67
CA SER A 161 -16.18 11.90 -5.98
C SER A 161 -17.07 10.91 -5.21
N LYS A 162 -18.35 11.24 -5.09
CA LYS A 162 -19.34 10.36 -4.46
C LYS A 162 -19.39 8.99 -5.16
N GLU A 163 -19.42 8.99 -6.49
CA GLU A 163 -19.45 7.79 -7.32
C GLU A 163 -18.23 6.87 -7.03
N THR A 164 -17.02 7.44 -6.98
CA THR A 164 -15.80 6.68 -6.65
C THR A 164 -15.84 6.13 -5.23
N LYS A 165 -16.37 6.90 -4.26
CA LYS A 165 -16.52 6.43 -2.87
C LYS A 165 -17.49 5.26 -2.77
N GLU A 166 -18.64 5.33 -3.44
CA GLU A 166 -19.62 4.24 -3.49
C GLU A 166 -19.04 2.98 -4.14
N GLY A 167 -18.21 3.12 -5.19
CA GLY A 167 -17.48 2.02 -5.79
C GLY A 167 -16.48 1.38 -4.81
N PHE A 168 -15.73 2.19 -4.06
CA PHE A 168 -14.81 1.69 -3.05
C PHE A 168 -15.49 1.08 -1.82
N ASP A 169 -16.69 1.53 -1.44
CA ASP A 169 -17.45 0.89 -0.37
C ASP A 169 -17.82 -0.55 -0.74
N GLY A 170 -18.25 -0.81 -1.97
CA GLY A 170 -18.49 -2.17 -2.47
C GLY A 170 -17.20 -3.03 -2.51
N LEU A 171 -16.05 -2.41 -2.77
CA LEU A 171 -14.75 -3.06 -2.73
C LEU A 171 -14.33 -3.39 -1.29
N ARG A 172 -14.48 -2.42 -0.38
CA ARG A 172 -14.18 -2.61 1.04
C ARG A 172 -15.01 -3.75 1.63
N ASP A 173 -16.29 -3.79 1.32
CA ASP A 173 -17.17 -4.86 1.79
C ASP A 173 -16.67 -6.23 1.34
N LYS A 174 -16.25 -6.38 0.08
CA LYS A 174 -15.63 -7.63 -0.41
C LYS A 174 -14.32 -7.97 0.32
N ILE A 175 -13.51 -6.97 0.66
CA ILE A 175 -12.26 -7.17 1.42
C ILE A 175 -12.56 -7.58 2.87
N MET A 176 -13.56 -6.94 3.49
CA MET A 176 -13.95 -7.21 4.87
C MET A 176 -14.74 -8.51 5.01
N ASP A 177 -15.59 -8.85 4.02
CA ASP A 177 -16.35 -10.12 3.99
C ASP A 177 -15.50 -11.30 3.51
N GLY A 178 -14.38 -11.04 2.85
CA GLY A 178 -13.44 -12.03 2.32
C GLY A 178 -12.56 -12.70 3.37
N SER A 179 -12.80 -12.48 4.66
CA SER A 179 -12.30 -13.38 5.69
C SER A 179 -12.87 -14.76 5.42
N PRO A 180 -12.05 -15.77 5.14
CA PRO A 180 -12.55 -17.12 4.90
C PRO A 180 -13.38 -17.53 6.09
N SER A 181 -14.66 -17.78 5.86
CA SER A 181 -15.53 -18.45 6.83
C SER A 181 -14.83 -19.76 7.20
N VAL A 182 -14.47 -19.88 8.46
CA VAL A 182 -13.95 -21.10 9.08
C VAL A 182 -14.95 -22.24 8.90
#